data_6935f51c540005dcc32adbdbd4ec07fd
#
_entry.id   6935f51c540005dcc32adbdbd4ec07fd
#
_cell.length_a   1.000
_cell.length_b   1.000
_cell.length_c   1.000
_cell.angle_alpha   90.00
_cell.angle_beta   90.00
_cell.angle_gamma   90.00
#
_symmetry.space_group_name_H-M   'P 1'
#
loop_
_entity.id
_entity.type
_entity.pdbx_description
1 polymer ?
#
loop_
_entity_poly.entity_id
_entity_poly.type
_entity_poly.pdbx_seq_one_letter_code
_entity_poly.pdbx_strand_id
1 'polypeptide(L)'
;MDHLMLRPVYKVKNLDTLNNIYHSYYRKITTGIKFFVFKKGPLAVGASYLCGFIKSDHHLETPNLQFHVSPASTDFLGKTTLHNFPAFTPTITNLRPTSRGTVEIQSPDTRIAPKIQMNYLSTDEDKEMACKAIKITRNIVMNSKAFKKYEPEELRPGIHIIDNGTLAKEAGKYANTIFHPVSTCRMGNDEMAVVNDKLVAHDLENLRIVDASIMPHITSGNTNAPTVMIAEKAADMIIEDSKS
;
A
#
# COMPACT_ATOMS: atom_id res chain seq x y z
N MET A 1 -7.15 -10.80 -2.61
CA MET A 1 -6.63 -10.04 -1.44
C MET A 1 -5.83 -8.84 -1.90
N ASP A 2 -5.75 -7.78 -1.07
CA ASP A 2 -4.88 -6.63 -1.35
C ASP A 2 -4.58 -5.89 -0.04
N HIS A 3 -3.51 -5.13 0.00
CA HIS A 3 -3.19 -4.24 1.10
C HIS A 3 -3.91 -2.91 0.96
N LEU A 4 -4.69 -2.55 1.97
CA LEU A 4 -5.28 -1.23 2.10
C LEU A 4 -4.31 -0.28 2.80
N MET A 5 -4.01 0.83 2.16
CA MET A 5 -3.15 1.89 2.68
C MET A 5 -4.02 2.98 3.31
N LEU A 6 -4.03 3.07 4.63
CA LEU A 6 -4.61 4.19 5.35
C LEU A 6 -3.72 5.42 5.20
N ARG A 7 -4.31 6.60 5.05
CA ARG A 7 -3.58 7.82 4.71
C ARG A 7 -3.87 8.98 5.67
N PRO A 8 -3.46 8.89 6.94
CA PRO A 8 -3.53 10.03 7.83
C PRO A 8 -2.64 11.16 7.30
N VAL A 9 -3.09 12.39 7.44
CA VAL A 9 -2.37 13.60 6.98
C VAL A 9 -2.14 14.50 8.17
N TYR A 10 -0.87 14.91 8.33
CA TYR A 10 -0.46 15.86 9.37
C TYR A 10 0.09 17.13 8.75
N LYS A 11 -0.56 18.25 9.02
CA LYS A 11 -0.04 19.57 8.74
C LYS A 11 1.07 19.88 9.75
N VAL A 12 2.09 20.57 9.30
CA VAL A 12 3.27 20.88 10.13
C VAL A 12 3.71 22.32 9.93
N LYS A 13 4.46 22.84 10.93
CA LYS A 13 5.15 24.12 10.83
C LYS A 13 6.67 23.88 10.85
N ASN A 14 7.42 24.87 10.43
CA ASN A 14 8.89 24.85 10.49
C ASN A 14 9.55 23.63 9.81
N LEU A 15 8.90 23.05 8.81
CA LEU A 15 9.40 21.94 8.02
C LEU A 15 9.11 22.18 6.54
N ASP A 16 10.14 22.09 5.72
CA ASP A 16 9.97 22.06 4.27
C ASP A 16 9.51 20.67 3.82
N THR A 17 8.45 20.64 3.06
CA THR A 17 7.86 19.43 2.48
C THR A 17 7.84 19.51 0.97
N LEU A 18 7.52 18.42 0.29
CA LEU A 18 7.35 18.44 -1.17
C LEU A 18 6.20 19.35 -1.62
N ASN A 19 5.24 19.62 -0.73
CA ASN A 19 4.16 20.58 -0.99
C ASN A 19 4.75 21.98 -1.24
N ASN A 20 5.72 22.42 -0.43
CA ASN A 20 6.39 23.70 -0.60
C ASN A 20 7.16 23.79 -1.92
N ILE A 21 7.81 22.69 -2.33
CA ILE A 21 8.52 22.64 -3.60
C ILE A 21 7.53 22.69 -4.75
N TYR A 22 6.45 21.92 -4.67
CA TYR A 22 5.41 21.84 -5.71
C TYR A 22 4.76 23.19 -6.02
N HIS A 23 4.53 24.03 -5.03
CA HIS A 23 3.88 25.33 -5.18
C HIS A 23 4.85 26.50 -5.45
N SER A 24 6.18 26.26 -5.51
CA SER A 24 7.19 27.29 -5.76
C SER A 24 7.95 27.04 -7.07
N TYR A 25 7.84 27.95 -8.02
CA TYR A 25 8.59 27.92 -9.28
C TYR A 25 10.10 27.87 -9.06
N TYR A 26 10.60 28.74 -8.18
CA TYR A 26 12.01 28.79 -7.84
C TYR A 26 12.51 27.46 -7.28
N ARG A 27 11.77 26.86 -6.33
CA ARG A 27 12.15 25.57 -5.72
C ARG A 27 12.07 24.41 -6.72
N LYS A 28 11.13 24.43 -7.66
CA LYS A 28 11.08 23.42 -8.75
C LYS A 28 12.34 23.50 -9.61
N ILE A 29 12.73 24.69 -10.05
CA ILE A 29 13.93 24.90 -10.88
C ILE A 29 15.19 24.45 -10.13
N THR A 30 15.40 24.92 -8.89
CA THR A 30 16.56 24.57 -8.09
C THR A 30 16.63 23.07 -7.78
N THR A 31 15.48 22.43 -7.53
CA THR A 31 15.39 20.98 -7.32
C THR A 31 15.74 20.22 -8.63
N GLY A 32 15.26 20.70 -9.78
CA GLY A 32 15.61 20.14 -11.08
C GLY A 32 17.10 20.23 -11.37
N ILE A 33 17.70 21.41 -11.21
CA ILE A 33 19.14 21.62 -11.39
C ILE A 33 19.94 20.68 -10.46
N LYS A 34 19.57 20.61 -9.18
CA LYS A 34 20.22 19.73 -8.20
C LYS A 34 20.18 18.26 -8.61
N PHE A 35 19.07 17.82 -9.17
CA PHE A 35 18.93 16.46 -9.66
C PHE A 35 19.76 16.22 -10.94
N PHE A 36 19.64 17.08 -11.95
CA PHE A 36 20.34 16.88 -13.24
C PHE A 36 21.86 16.95 -13.09
N VAL A 37 22.37 17.91 -12.30
CA VAL A 37 23.81 18.12 -12.12
C VAL A 37 24.42 17.16 -11.10
N PHE A 38 23.78 16.98 -9.94
CA PHE A 38 24.36 16.27 -8.80
C PHE A 38 23.70 14.90 -8.52
N LYS A 39 22.62 14.53 -9.23
CA LYS A 39 21.83 13.31 -8.95
C LYS A 39 21.37 13.22 -7.50
N LYS A 40 21.05 14.36 -6.87
CA LYS A 40 20.67 14.48 -5.47
C LYS A 40 19.36 15.25 -5.29
N GLY A 41 18.77 15.14 -4.11
CA GLY A 41 17.58 15.87 -3.72
C GLY A 41 16.29 15.08 -3.93
N PRO A 42 15.12 15.72 -3.79
CA PRO A 42 13.81 15.06 -3.80
C PRO A 42 13.52 14.20 -5.04
N LEU A 43 14.02 14.58 -6.21
CA LEU A 43 13.82 13.82 -7.45
C LEU A 43 14.71 12.56 -7.57
N ALA A 44 15.70 12.40 -6.67
CA ALA A 44 16.54 11.21 -6.62
C ALA A 44 16.01 10.13 -5.64
N VAL A 45 14.87 10.39 -4.97
CA VAL A 45 14.29 9.51 -3.96
C VAL A 45 12.85 9.21 -4.36
N GLY A 46 12.37 8.00 -4.05
CA GLY A 46 10.98 7.63 -4.27
C GLY A 46 9.99 8.48 -3.45
N ALA A 47 8.71 8.33 -3.73
CA ALA A 47 7.66 9.11 -3.09
C ALA A 47 7.59 8.92 -1.57
N SER A 48 8.01 7.76 -1.07
CA SER A 48 8.10 7.44 0.35
C SER A 48 9.56 7.48 0.79
N TYR A 49 9.88 8.38 1.71
CA TYR A 49 11.26 8.60 2.20
C TYR A 49 11.66 7.64 3.30
N LEU A 50 10.67 7.13 4.04
CA LEU A 50 10.88 6.16 5.11
C LEU A 50 9.90 5.01 4.93
N CYS A 51 10.38 3.81 5.18
CA CYS A 51 9.59 2.60 5.32
C CYS A 51 9.92 1.96 6.67
N GLY A 52 8.93 1.48 7.37
CA GLY A 52 9.13 0.85 8.67
C GLY A 52 8.08 -0.21 8.94
N PHE A 53 8.48 -1.24 9.67
CA PHE A 53 7.60 -2.33 10.09
C PHE A 53 7.49 -2.31 11.61
N ILE A 54 6.26 -2.36 12.12
CA ILE A 54 6.00 -2.38 13.55
C ILE A 54 4.98 -3.45 13.92
N LYS A 55 5.01 -3.84 15.17
CA LYS A 55 3.97 -4.67 15.77
C LYS A 55 2.83 -3.79 16.28
N SER A 56 1.61 -4.11 15.91
CA SER A 56 0.43 -3.42 16.48
C SER A 56 0.22 -3.79 17.95
N ASP A 57 0.80 -4.90 18.38
CA ASP A 57 0.77 -5.41 19.75
C ASP A 57 2.10 -6.06 20.09
N HIS A 58 2.56 -5.89 21.34
CA HIS A 58 3.84 -6.43 21.81
C HIS A 58 3.88 -7.96 21.85
N HIS A 59 2.73 -8.63 21.95
CA HIS A 59 2.61 -10.09 21.96
C HIS A 59 2.83 -10.73 20.58
N LEU A 60 2.74 -9.95 19.49
CA LEU A 60 2.96 -10.50 18.16
C LEU A 60 4.44 -10.90 17.97
N GLU A 61 4.68 -12.05 17.35
CA GLU A 61 6.03 -12.51 17.04
C GLU A 61 6.68 -11.65 15.95
N THR A 62 5.91 -11.28 14.93
CA THR A 62 6.38 -10.51 13.77
C THR A 62 5.58 -9.24 13.57
N PRO A 63 6.16 -8.19 12.96
CA PRO A 63 5.43 -7.00 12.56
C PRO A 63 4.23 -7.33 11.67
N ASN A 64 3.14 -6.59 11.87
CA ASN A 64 1.91 -6.72 11.12
C ASN A 64 1.42 -5.38 10.54
N LEU A 65 2.13 -4.31 10.80
CA LEU A 65 1.87 -3.00 10.23
C LEU A 65 3.11 -2.48 9.50
N GLN A 66 2.91 -1.88 8.33
CA GLN A 66 3.95 -1.24 7.54
C GLN A 66 3.65 0.23 7.35
N PHE A 67 4.63 1.08 7.63
CA PHE A 67 4.61 2.50 7.32
C PHE A 67 5.33 2.80 6.01
N HIS A 68 4.74 3.73 5.25
CA HIS A 68 5.41 4.45 4.17
C HIS A 68 5.22 5.94 4.43
N VAL A 69 6.28 6.66 4.75
CA VAL A 69 6.20 8.08 5.10
C VAL A 69 6.59 8.94 3.91
N SER A 70 5.62 9.68 3.40
CA SER A 70 5.82 10.65 2.33
C SER A 70 5.83 12.07 2.88
N PRO A 71 6.85 12.90 2.59
CA PRO A 71 6.87 14.31 2.96
C PRO A 71 6.00 15.16 2.04
N ALA A 72 4.83 14.65 1.66
CA ALA A 72 3.84 15.28 0.82
C ALA A 72 2.43 14.91 1.27
N SER A 73 1.46 15.69 0.86
CA SER A 73 0.06 15.39 1.10
C SER A 73 -0.84 15.87 -0.04
N THR A 74 -1.89 15.10 -0.30
CA THR A 74 -2.93 15.39 -1.29
C THR A 74 -4.26 14.81 -0.84
N ASP A 75 -5.36 15.30 -1.37
CA ASP A 75 -6.69 14.78 -1.06
C ASP A 75 -6.87 13.33 -1.53
N PHE A 76 -6.46 13.04 -2.75
CA PHE A 76 -6.58 11.70 -3.34
C PHE A 76 -5.32 11.33 -4.10
N LEU A 77 -4.91 10.07 -4.02
CA LEU A 77 -3.87 9.52 -4.89
C LEU A 77 -4.33 9.57 -6.35
N GLY A 78 -3.40 9.91 -7.25
CA GLY A 78 -3.69 10.07 -8.67
C GLY A 78 -4.19 11.46 -9.06
N LYS A 79 -4.56 12.33 -8.12
CA LYS A 79 -4.71 13.77 -8.39
C LYS A 79 -3.37 14.46 -8.25
N THR A 80 -3.05 15.29 -9.23
CA THR A 80 -1.73 15.91 -9.36
C THR A 80 -1.48 17.09 -8.44
N THR A 81 -2.51 17.56 -7.72
CA THR A 81 -2.39 18.77 -6.89
C THR A 81 -2.10 18.40 -5.43
N LEU A 82 -0.92 18.79 -4.95
CA LEU A 82 -0.58 18.71 -3.54
C LEU A 82 -1.24 19.88 -2.77
N HIS A 83 -1.44 19.70 -1.45
CA HIS A 83 -1.94 20.78 -0.59
C HIS A 83 -0.99 21.98 -0.62
N ASN A 84 -1.55 23.19 -0.49
CA ASN A 84 -0.80 24.45 -0.52
C ASN A 84 -0.16 24.87 0.83
N PHE A 85 -0.02 23.92 1.74
CA PHE A 85 0.59 24.07 3.06
C PHE A 85 1.56 22.93 3.34
N PRO A 86 2.55 23.12 4.24
CA PRO A 86 3.46 22.06 4.65
C PRO A 86 2.71 20.93 5.34
N ALA A 87 2.88 19.71 4.86
CA ALA A 87 2.28 18.53 5.46
C ALA A 87 3.01 17.26 5.03
N PHE A 88 2.82 16.17 5.76
CA PHE A 88 3.32 14.85 5.42
C PHE A 88 2.25 13.79 5.65
N THR A 89 2.43 12.65 5.03
CA THR A 89 1.49 11.53 5.07
C THR A 89 2.23 10.26 5.52
N PRO A 90 2.14 9.88 6.81
CA PRO A 90 2.62 8.59 7.28
C PRO A 90 1.58 7.51 6.97
N THR A 91 1.57 7.03 5.74
CA THR A 91 0.65 5.97 5.35
C THR A 91 0.94 4.69 6.13
N ILE A 92 -0.10 3.97 6.49
CA ILE A 92 0.01 2.75 7.28
C ILE A 92 -0.88 1.65 6.70
N THR A 93 -0.34 0.45 6.62
CA THR A 93 -0.94 -0.71 5.98
C THR A 93 -0.98 -1.90 6.94
N ASN A 94 -2.14 -2.55 7.06
CA ASN A 94 -2.24 -3.87 7.67
C ASN A 94 -1.66 -4.90 6.70
N LEU A 95 -0.62 -5.63 7.15
CA LEU A 95 0.08 -6.62 6.32
C LEU A 95 -0.65 -7.95 6.20
N ARG A 96 -1.65 -8.21 7.05
CA ARG A 96 -2.41 -9.46 7.05
C ARG A 96 -3.91 -9.20 7.06
N PRO A 97 -4.46 -8.59 5.99
CA PRO A 97 -5.88 -8.29 5.90
C PRO A 97 -6.72 -9.56 5.82
N THR A 98 -7.85 -9.55 6.50
CA THR A 98 -8.84 -10.64 6.47
C THR A 98 -9.98 -10.40 5.47
N SER A 99 -10.19 -9.16 5.04
CA SER A 99 -11.17 -8.82 3.99
C SER A 99 -10.84 -9.48 2.65
N ARG A 100 -11.88 -9.91 1.94
CA ARG A 100 -11.76 -10.57 0.64
C ARG A 100 -12.61 -9.87 -0.40
N GLY A 101 -12.04 -9.71 -1.58
CA GLY A 101 -12.71 -9.15 -2.75
C GLY A 101 -12.91 -10.17 -3.86
N THR A 102 -13.52 -9.72 -4.95
CA THR A 102 -13.75 -10.51 -6.17
C THR A 102 -13.29 -9.78 -7.42
N VAL A 103 -12.93 -10.55 -8.44
CA VAL A 103 -12.73 -10.08 -9.81
C VAL A 103 -13.62 -10.93 -10.70
N GLU A 104 -14.54 -10.29 -11.42
CA GLU A 104 -15.58 -10.97 -12.18
C GLU A 104 -15.58 -10.47 -13.63
N ILE A 105 -15.68 -11.40 -14.61
CA ILE A 105 -15.87 -11.06 -16.01
C ILE A 105 -17.29 -10.51 -16.18
N GLN A 106 -17.43 -9.34 -16.80
CA GLN A 106 -18.72 -8.70 -17.04
C GLN A 106 -19.28 -8.95 -18.43
N SER A 107 -18.45 -9.33 -19.40
CA SER A 107 -18.83 -9.48 -20.80
C SER A 107 -17.86 -10.43 -21.51
N PRO A 108 -18.32 -11.14 -22.58
CA PRO A 108 -17.42 -11.85 -23.49
C PRO A 108 -16.55 -10.89 -24.33
N ASP A 109 -16.89 -9.60 -24.42
CA ASP A 109 -16.06 -8.60 -25.08
C ASP A 109 -14.87 -8.25 -24.17
N THR A 110 -13.67 -8.65 -24.58
CA THR A 110 -12.42 -8.44 -23.85
C THR A 110 -12.02 -6.97 -23.65
N ARG A 111 -12.66 -6.04 -24.36
CA ARG A 111 -12.45 -4.59 -24.19
C ARG A 111 -13.16 -4.04 -22.96
N ILE A 112 -14.14 -4.79 -22.44
CA ILE A 112 -14.85 -4.40 -21.22
C ILE A 112 -14.03 -4.88 -20.02
N ALA A 113 -13.61 -3.92 -19.18
CA ALA A 113 -12.84 -4.21 -17.99
C ALA A 113 -13.62 -5.13 -17.02
N PRO A 114 -12.96 -6.01 -16.28
CA PRO A 114 -13.61 -6.83 -15.27
C PRO A 114 -14.16 -5.96 -14.14
N LYS A 115 -15.19 -6.46 -13.47
CA LYS A 115 -15.70 -5.88 -12.23
C LYS A 115 -14.76 -6.27 -11.09
N ILE A 116 -14.14 -5.28 -10.49
CA ILE A 116 -13.20 -5.46 -9.37
C ILE A 116 -13.85 -4.91 -8.11
N GLN A 117 -14.09 -5.77 -7.13
CA GLN A 117 -14.64 -5.40 -5.82
C GLN A 117 -13.66 -5.83 -4.72
N MET A 118 -12.95 -4.88 -4.16
CA MET A 118 -11.91 -5.18 -3.17
C MET A 118 -12.46 -5.47 -1.77
N ASN A 119 -13.65 -4.96 -1.44
CA ASN A 119 -14.32 -5.14 -0.13
C ASN A 119 -13.44 -4.80 1.08
N TYR A 120 -12.62 -3.75 0.97
CA TYR A 120 -11.76 -3.32 2.08
C TYR A 120 -12.58 -3.03 3.34
N LEU A 121 -11.99 -3.36 4.50
CA LEU A 121 -12.60 -3.15 5.82
C LEU A 121 -13.98 -3.82 5.95
N SER A 122 -14.19 -4.96 5.27
CA SER A 122 -15.44 -5.72 5.38
C SER A 122 -15.52 -6.57 6.64
N THR A 123 -14.38 -6.97 7.20
CA THR A 123 -14.29 -7.73 8.45
C THR A 123 -14.10 -6.81 9.65
N ASP A 124 -14.50 -7.26 10.84
CA ASP A 124 -14.34 -6.48 12.06
C ASP A 124 -12.87 -6.43 12.48
N GLU A 125 -12.09 -7.49 12.23
CA GLU A 125 -10.64 -7.52 12.46
C GLU A 125 -9.90 -6.42 11.67
N ASP A 126 -10.25 -6.23 10.39
CA ASP A 126 -9.63 -5.18 9.58
C ASP A 126 -10.04 -3.78 10.03
N LYS A 127 -11.30 -3.59 10.48
CA LYS A 127 -11.76 -2.31 11.06
C LYS A 127 -11.04 -2.00 12.36
N GLU A 128 -10.92 -2.98 13.26
CA GLU A 128 -10.19 -2.82 14.52
C GLU A 128 -8.71 -2.52 14.26
N MET A 129 -8.10 -3.24 13.33
CA MET A 129 -6.70 -2.99 12.95
C MET A 129 -6.51 -1.61 12.34
N ALA A 130 -7.44 -1.12 11.52
CA ALA A 130 -7.40 0.24 10.98
C ALA A 130 -7.46 1.30 12.10
N CYS A 131 -8.34 1.12 13.08
CA CYS A 131 -8.41 2.00 14.25
C CYS A 131 -7.11 1.99 15.06
N LYS A 132 -6.58 0.80 15.32
CA LYS A 132 -5.34 0.60 16.06
C LYS A 132 -4.16 1.25 15.35
N ALA A 133 -4.07 1.06 14.04
CA ALA A 133 -3.06 1.67 13.18
C ALA A 133 -3.08 3.20 13.22
N ILE A 134 -4.26 3.83 13.11
CA ILE A 134 -4.40 5.28 13.23
C ILE A 134 -4.01 5.77 14.63
N LYS A 135 -4.46 5.09 15.69
CA LYS A 135 -4.10 5.45 17.08
C LYS A 135 -2.59 5.37 17.35
N ILE A 136 -1.93 4.34 16.85
CA ILE A 136 -0.46 4.21 16.92
C ILE A 136 0.20 5.36 16.17
N THR A 137 -0.26 5.68 14.97
CA THR A 137 0.26 6.80 14.18
C THR A 137 0.10 8.13 14.90
N ARG A 138 -1.08 8.39 15.50
CA ARG A 138 -1.31 9.56 16.36
C ARG A 138 -0.32 9.63 17.50
N ASN A 139 -0.11 8.53 18.20
CA ASN A 139 0.82 8.49 19.33
C ASN A 139 2.26 8.81 18.88
N ILE A 140 2.71 8.26 17.76
CA ILE A 140 4.03 8.52 17.20
C ILE A 140 4.17 10.01 16.81
N VAL A 141 3.20 10.56 16.09
CA VAL A 141 3.31 11.92 15.55
C VAL A 141 3.04 12.99 16.59
N MET A 142 1.99 12.84 17.39
CA MET A 142 1.52 13.89 18.31
C MET A 142 2.27 13.90 19.65
N ASN A 143 2.74 12.74 20.11
CA ASN A 143 3.31 12.60 21.45
C ASN A 143 4.84 12.46 21.48
N SER A 144 5.50 12.22 20.32
CA SER A 144 6.96 12.09 20.33
C SER A 144 7.66 13.44 20.42
N LYS A 145 8.77 13.46 21.16
CA LYS A 145 9.64 14.66 21.27
C LYS A 145 10.19 15.10 19.90
N ALA A 146 10.39 14.15 18.98
CA ALA A 146 10.96 14.41 17.66
C ALA A 146 10.06 15.30 16.79
N PHE A 147 8.74 15.10 16.87
CA PHE A 147 7.77 15.87 16.09
C PHE A 147 7.33 17.18 16.77
N LYS A 148 7.50 17.33 18.08
CA LYS A 148 7.00 18.48 18.86
C LYS A 148 7.40 19.84 18.27
N LYS A 149 8.65 19.96 17.78
CA LYS A 149 9.16 21.22 17.19
C LYS A 149 8.51 21.61 15.88
N TYR A 150 7.80 20.68 15.22
CA TYR A 150 7.09 20.89 13.97
C TYR A 150 5.60 21.17 14.18
N GLU A 151 5.12 21.21 15.42
CA GLU A 151 3.74 21.49 15.81
C GLU A 151 2.74 20.72 14.91
N PRO A 152 2.75 19.39 14.88
CA PRO A 152 1.90 18.63 14.01
C PRO A 152 0.43 18.80 14.39
N GLU A 153 -0.43 18.95 13.36
CA GLU A 153 -1.88 19.01 13.46
C GLU A 153 -2.47 17.93 12.56
N GLU A 154 -3.26 17.00 13.12
CA GLU A 154 -3.92 15.97 12.32
C GLU A 154 -5.06 16.58 11.51
N LEU A 155 -4.89 16.60 10.20
CA LEU A 155 -5.91 17.03 9.26
C LEU A 155 -6.89 15.90 8.93
N ARG A 156 -6.38 14.67 8.83
CA ARG A 156 -7.16 13.46 8.48
C ARG A 156 -6.67 12.25 9.26
N PRO A 157 -7.60 11.39 9.70
CA PRO A 157 -9.07 11.51 9.63
C PRO A 157 -9.65 12.64 10.48
N GLY A 158 -8.91 13.19 11.44
CA GLY A 158 -9.28 14.27 12.35
C GLY A 158 -9.17 13.82 13.80
N ILE A 159 -8.39 14.56 14.60
CA ILE A 159 -8.04 14.20 15.99
C ILE A 159 -9.26 14.05 16.91
N HIS A 160 -10.35 14.74 16.58
CA HIS A 160 -11.60 14.69 17.37
C HIS A 160 -12.36 13.37 17.20
N ILE A 161 -12.03 12.58 16.18
CA ILE A 161 -12.66 11.27 15.96
C ILE A 161 -11.94 10.23 16.80
N ILE A 162 -12.56 9.83 17.91
CA ILE A 162 -12.01 8.88 18.89
C ILE A 162 -12.74 7.54 18.92
N ASP A 163 -14.05 7.54 18.55
CA ASP A 163 -14.87 6.34 18.47
C ASP A 163 -14.39 5.40 17.36
N ASN A 164 -14.23 4.12 17.66
CA ASN A 164 -13.66 3.14 16.74
C ASN A 164 -14.49 2.97 15.45
N GLY A 165 -15.82 2.87 15.57
CA GLY A 165 -16.68 2.68 14.39
C GLY A 165 -16.59 3.85 13.42
N THR A 166 -16.64 5.07 13.96
CA THR A 166 -16.48 6.30 13.20
C THR A 166 -15.06 6.42 12.64
N LEU A 167 -14.04 6.08 13.44
CA LEU A 167 -12.64 6.20 13.03
C LEU A 167 -12.29 5.29 11.86
N ALA A 168 -12.72 4.02 11.87
CA ALA A 168 -12.52 3.09 10.77
C ALA A 168 -13.19 3.59 9.48
N LYS A 169 -14.43 4.08 9.59
CA LYS A 169 -15.20 4.63 8.47
C LYS A 169 -14.53 5.88 7.88
N GLU A 170 -14.12 6.82 8.72
CA GLU A 170 -13.47 8.05 8.25
C GLU A 170 -12.07 7.78 7.67
N ALA A 171 -11.28 6.91 8.29
CA ALA A 171 -10.00 6.48 7.75
C ALA A 171 -10.15 5.79 6.39
N GLY A 172 -11.18 4.98 6.21
CA GLY A 172 -11.51 4.31 4.95
C GLY A 172 -11.82 5.26 3.79
N LYS A 173 -12.41 6.44 4.06
CA LYS A 173 -12.72 7.44 3.01
C LYS A 173 -11.47 7.97 2.30
N TYR A 174 -10.33 7.99 2.95
CA TYR A 174 -9.06 8.49 2.42
C TYR A 174 -8.05 7.36 2.18
N ALA A 175 -8.47 6.11 2.36
CA ALA A 175 -7.66 4.94 2.09
C ALA A 175 -7.59 4.65 0.59
N ASN A 176 -6.57 3.91 0.19
CA ASN A 176 -6.40 3.47 -1.19
C ASN A 176 -5.67 2.12 -1.22
N THR A 177 -5.78 1.42 -2.34
CA THR A 177 -4.89 0.30 -2.62
C THR A 177 -3.44 0.76 -2.62
N ILE A 178 -2.52 -0.09 -2.16
CA ILE A 178 -1.08 0.08 -2.38
C ILE A 178 -0.59 -0.74 -3.57
N PHE A 179 -1.53 -1.22 -4.40
CA PHE A 179 -1.28 -1.97 -5.62
C PHE A 179 -0.58 -3.32 -5.39
N HIS A 180 -1.07 -4.08 -4.39
CA HIS A 180 -0.60 -5.42 -4.06
C HIS A 180 -1.68 -6.50 -4.24
N PRO A 181 -2.52 -6.48 -5.30
CA PRO A 181 -3.57 -7.49 -5.46
C PRO A 181 -2.96 -8.87 -5.71
N VAL A 182 -3.50 -9.88 -5.02
CA VAL A 182 -3.05 -11.27 -5.09
C VAL A 182 -4.23 -12.23 -5.00
N SER A 183 -3.99 -13.52 -5.22
CA SER A 183 -4.90 -14.65 -4.92
C SER A 183 -6.09 -14.82 -5.86
N THR A 184 -6.17 -14.11 -6.97
CA THR A 184 -7.28 -14.30 -7.94
C THR A 184 -7.15 -15.57 -8.76
N CYS A 185 -5.93 -16.13 -8.88
CA CYS A 185 -5.63 -17.42 -9.50
C CYS A 185 -4.78 -18.27 -8.55
N ARG A 186 -5.19 -18.38 -7.29
CA ARG A 186 -4.34 -18.91 -6.23
C ARG A 186 -3.87 -20.34 -6.48
N MET A 187 -2.66 -20.62 -6.08
CA MET A 187 -2.06 -21.94 -6.08
C MET A 187 -2.61 -22.79 -4.92
N GLY A 188 -2.81 -24.06 -5.17
CA GLY A 188 -3.25 -25.03 -4.17
C GLY A 188 -3.71 -26.35 -4.78
N ASN A 189 -4.23 -27.24 -3.93
CA ASN A 189 -4.74 -28.57 -4.32
C ASN A 189 -6.21 -28.77 -3.92
N ASP A 190 -6.90 -27.73 -3.47
CA ASP A 190 -8.33 -27.77 -3.17
C ASP A 190 -9.18 -27.31 -4.38
N GLU A 191 -10.48 -27.54 -4.33
CA GLU A 191 -11.42 -27.27 -5.43
C GLU A 191 -11.44 -25.80 -5.91
N MET A 192 -11.01 -24.86 -5.08
CA MET A 192 -10.95 -23.46 -5.43
C MET A 192 -9.57 -23.01 -5.92
N ALA A 193 -8.59 -23.88 -5.96
CA ALA A 193 -7.28 -23.59 -6.50
C ALA A 193 -7.33 -23.54 -8.03
N VAL A 194 -6.67 -22.55 -8.63
CA VAL A 194 -6.63 -22.37 -10.08
C VAL A 194 -5.40 -23.02 -10.70
N VAL A 195 -4.28 -23.00 -10.00
CA VAL A 195 -3.02 -23.63 -10.45
C VAL A 195 -2.46 -24.56 -9.37
N ASN A 196 -1.71 -25.55 -9.82
CA ASN A 196 -0.95 -26.46 -8.95
C ASN A 196 0.40 -25.85 -8.51
N ASP A 197 1.23 -26.64 -7.81
CA ASP A 197 2.56 -26.24 -7.33
C ASP A 197 3.59 -26.00 -8.45
N LYS A 198 3.31 -26.45 -9.68
CA LYS A 198 4.07 -26.15 -10.88
C LYS A 198 3.48 -24.99 -11.71
N LEU A 199 2.51 -24.29 -11.15
CA LEU A 199 1.80 -23.14 -11.75
C LEU A 199 0.99 -23.49 -13.01
N VAL A 200 0.73 -24.78 -13.23
CA VAL A 200 -0.13 -25.27 -14.31
C VAL A 200 -1.59 -25.18 -13.89
N ALA A 201 -2.45 -24.70 -14.77
CA ALA A 201 -3.89 -24.62 -14.53
C ALA A 201 -4.49 -26.04 -14.38
N HIS A 202 -5.38 -26.25 -13.37
CA HIS A 202 -5.95 -27.56 -13.11
C HIS A 202 -6.84 -28.09 -14.24
N ASP A 203 -7.65 -27.20 -14.83
CA ASP A 203 -8.69 -27.61 -15.79
C ASP A 203 -8.37 -27.24 -17.25
N LEU A 204 -7.16 -26.77 -17.52
CA LEU A 204 -6.72 -26.36 -18.85
C LEU A 204 -5.36 -26.94 -19.19
N GLU A 205 -5.26 -27.52 -20.40
CA GLU A 205 -3.98 -28.04 -20.90
C GLU A 205 -3.06 -26.92 -21.40
N ASN A 206 -1.78 -27.09 -21.21
CA ASN A 206 -0.71 -26.21 -21.73
C ASN A 206 -0.82 -24.73 -21.29
N LEU A 207 -1.44 -24.47 -20.14
CA LEU A 207 -1.58 -23.13 -19.58
C LEU A 207 -0.91 -23.05 -18.19
N ARG A 208 -0.09 -22.01 -18.01
CA ARG A 208 0.45 -21.59 -16.70
C ARG A 208 0.05 -20.17 -16.38
N ILE A 209 -0.05 -19.87 -15.09
CA ILE A 209 -0.24 -18.52 -14.58
C ILE A 209 0.97 -18.18 -13.72
N VAL A 210 1.66 -17.09 -14.08
CA VAL A 210 2.96 -16.72 -13.48
C VAL A 210 2.97 -15.24 -13.10
N ASP A 211 2.25 -14.90 -12.07
CA ASP A 211 2.19 -13.55 -11.50
C ASP A 211 1.75 -13.57 -10.03
N ALA A 212 1.51 -12.40 -9.44
CA ALA A 212 1.09 -12.29 -8.04
C ALA A 212 -0.26 -12.95 -7.73
N SER A 213 -1.10 -13.22 -8.74
CA SER A 213 -2.42 -13.83 -8.54
C SER A 213 -2.34 -15.25 -8.01
N ILE A 214 -1.22 -15.94 -8.21
CA ILE A 214 -1.04 -17.32 -7.73
C ILE A 214 -0.80 -17.41 -6.22
N MET A 215 -0.45 -16.33 -5.54
CA MET A 215 -0.17 -16.35 -4.11
C MET A 215 -1.40 -16.81 -3.32
N PRO A 216 -1.33 -17.87 -2.50
CA PRO A 216 -2.46 -18.31 -1.66
C PRO A 216 -2.84 -17.27 -0.60
N HIS A 217 -1.83 -16.56 -0.08
CA HIS A 217 -1.97 -15.48 0.88
C HIS A 217 -1.08 -14.31 0.48
N ILE A 218 -1.53 -13.10 0.85
CA ILE A 218 -0.70 -11.91 0.64
C ILE A 218 0.55 -11.95 1.54
N THR A 219 1.68 -11.55 1.01
CA THR A 219 2.95 -11.49 1.75
C THR A 219 2.94 -10.35 2.78
N SER A 220 3.70 -10.50 3.86
CA SER A 220 3.81 -9.48 4.92
C SER A 220 4.76 -8.34 4.51
N GLY A 221 4.49 -7.71 3.37
CA GLY A 221 5.29 -6.61 2.79
C GLY A 221 4.89 -6.34 1.36
N ASN A 222 5.73 -5.59 0.65
CA ASN A 222 5.53 -5.31 -0.77
C ASN A 222 5.59 -6.58 -1.62
N THR A 223 4.73 -6.68 -2.63
CA THR A 223 4.57 -7.89 -3.44
C THR A 223 5.54 -7.97 -4.63
N ASN A 224 6.31 -6.93 -4.92
CA ASN A 224 7.19 -6.92 -6.10
C ASN A 224 8.28 -8.01 -6.04
N ALA A 225 9.02 -8.09 -4.94
CA ALA A 225 10.09 -9.09 -4.80
C ALA A 225 9.57 -10.54 -4.86
N PRO A 226 8.50 -10.93 -4.13
CA PRO A 226 7.92 -12.26 -4.29
C PRO A 226 7.37 -12.52 -5.69
N THR A 227 6.84 -11.52 -6.41
CA THR A 227 6.39 -11.68 -7.80
C THR A 227 7.56 -11.97 -8.75
N VAL A 228 8.69 -11.27 -8.59
CA VAL A 228 9.93 -11.57 -9.34
C VAL A 228 10.41 -12.98 -9.02
N MET A 229 10.42 -13.38 -7.76
CA MET A 229 10.81 -14.75 -7.36
C MET A 229 9.91 -15.81 -8.00
N ILE A 230 8.59 -15.59 -8.03
CA ILE A 230 7.63 -16.48 -8.71
C ILE A 230 7.99 -16.60 -10.20
N ALA A 231 8.28 -15.48 -10.86
CA ALA A 231 8.61 -15.45 -12.30
C ALA A 231 9.92 -16.21 -12.60
N GLU A 232 10.96 -15.98 -11.82
CA GLU A 232 12.25 -16.70 -11.95
C GLU A 232 12.08 -18.21 -11.74
N LYS A 233 11.37 -18.60 -10.69
CA LYS A 233 11.10 -20.03 -10.42
C LYS A 233 10.26 -20.68 -11.52
N ALA A 234 9.28 -19.97 -12.05
CA ALA A 234 8.45 -20.48 -13.15
C ALA A 234 9.26 -20.63 -14.45
N ALA A 235 10.19 -19.71 -14.73
CA ALA A 235 11.08 -19.81 -15.89
C ALA A 235 11.92 -21.08 -15.83
N ASP A 236 12.49 -21.43 -14.65
CA ASP A 236 13.22 -22.71 -14.46
C ASP A 236 12.32 -23.92 -14.75
N MET A 237 11.10 -23.94 -14.20
CA MET A 237 10.13 -25.03 -14.41
C MET A 237 9.78 -25.21 -15.90
N ILE A 238 9.57 -24.10 -16.64
CA ILE A 238 9.27 -24.11 -18.08
C ILE A 238 10.44 -24.69 -18.88
N ILE A 239 11.67 -24.28 -18.54
CA ILE A 239 12.89 -24.77 -19.19
C ILE A 239 13.09 -26.27 -18.93
N GLU A 240 12.84 -26.73 -17.72
CA GLU A 240 12.91 -28.16 -17.36
C GLU A 240 11.90 -28.98 -18.16
N ASP A 241 10.64 -28.56 -18.18
CA ASP A 241 9.57 -29.27 -18.89
C ASP A 241 9.76 -29.29 -20.43
N SER A 242 10.46 -28.28 -20.99
CA SER A 242 10.77 -28.25 -22.43
C SER A 242 11.85 -29.25 -22.85
N LYS A 243 12.59 -29.87 -21.90
CA LYS A 243 13.62 -30.87 -22.15
C LYS A 243 13.11 -32.29 -22.02
N SER A 244 11.92 -32.47 -21.45
CA SER A 244 11.25 -33.77 -21.27
C SER A 244 10.36 -34.07 -22.47
#